data_453fe7a5853121b7ec7bfbae29afd9f2
#
_entry.id   453fe7a5853121b7ec7bfbae29afd9f2
#
_cell.length_a   1.000
_cell.length_b   1.000
_cell.length_c   1.000
_cell.angle_alpha   90.00
_cell.angle_beta   90.00
_cell.angle_gamma   90.00
#
_symmetry.space_group_name_H-M   'P 1'
#
loop_
_entity.id
_entity.type
_entity.pdbx_description
1 polymer ?
#
loop_
_entity_poly.entity_id
_entity_poly.type
_entity_poly.pdbx_seq_one_letter_code
_entity_poly.pdbx_strand_id
1 'polypeptide(L)'
;MKHFTILFAALAFAFSATTAQTSLTTAVDFTITDLNGNSHTLFDYLNDGQYVCIDFYAYWCGPCMATAPEFTNVYHQYGCNDGDVTFLSIEYEGTDTQAHDFETSYSGDNPPPGASGIEGGGGAVHSAYGISAFPTYILINPDGQIVEQDIWPMDAAILDDVLQSYNISHMDCTNSIVEATVDFNVYPVPASDVVNVELQETGAQIDLINLLGATVISTTSTETRTQLDISDLDAGSYLVKITQKGDVRTKSIQIVR
;
A
#
# COMPACT_ATOMS: atom_id res chain seq x y z
N MET A 1 27.91 73.72 -10.53
CA MET A 1 27.05 72.59 -11.07
C MET A 1 27.70 71.27 -10.69
N LYS A 2 27.12 70.61 -9.70
CA LYS A 2 27.68 69.30 -9.24
C LYS A 2 26.91 68.18 -9.95
N HIS A 3 27.60 67.38 -10.77
CA HIS A 3 27.01 66.24 -11.43
C HIS A 3 26.95 65.07 -10.45
N PHE A 4 25.73 64.63 -10.14
CA PHE A 4 25.46 63.46 -9.32
C PHE A 4 25.30 62.22 -10.26
N THR A 5 26.33 61.38 -10.29
CA THR A 5 26.31 60.16 -11.08
C THR A 5 25.64 59.06 -10.25
N ILE A 6 24.43 58.65 -10.65
CA ILE A 6 23.71 57.54 -10.03
C ILE A 6 24.26 56.25 -10.65
N LEU A 7 24.92 55.46 -9.83
CA LEU A 7 25.41 54.13 -10.20
C LEU A 7 24.26 53.13 -10.00
N PHE A 8 23.68 52.63 -11.09
CA PHE A 8 22.72 51.53 -11.04
C PHE A 8 23.48 50.21 -10.84
N ALA A 9 23.43 49.64 -9.64
CA ALA A 9 23.88 48.30 -9.36
C ALA A 9 22.79 47.33 -9.89
N ALA A 10 23.07 46.66 -11.00
CA ALA A 10 22.24 45.55 -11.51
C ALA A 10 22.45 44.33 -10.61
N LEU A 11 21.45 44.01 -9.79
CA LEU A 11 21.42 42.78 -8.99
C LEU A 11 21.12 41.61 -9.94
N ALA A 12 22.13 40.87 -10.34
CA ALA A 12 21.97 39.63 -11.10
C ALA A 12 21.39 38.57 -10.15
N PHE A 13 20.12 38.26 -10.27
CA PHE A 13 19.53 37.04 -9.69
C PHE A 13 20.13 35.85 -10.44
N ALA A 14 21.06 35.16 -9.81
CA ALA A 14 21.46 33.84 -10.27
C ALA A 14 20.28 32.88 -10.02
N PHE A 15 19.55 32.55 -11.07
CA PHE A 15 18.70 31.37 -11.06
C PHE A 15 19.61 30.17 -10.94
N SER A 16 19.68 29.56 -9.75
CA SER A 16 20.23 28.22 -9.62
C SER A 16 19.21 27.29 -10.31
N ALA A 17 19.58 26.80 -11.48
CA ALA A 17 18.84 25.68 -12.08
C ALA A 17 19.01 24.50 -11.12
N THR A 18 17.96 24.11 -10.43
CA THR A 18 17.92 22.82 -9.75
C THR A 18 17.98 21.76 -10.84
N THR A 19 19.06 21.01 -10.87
CA THR A 19 19.15 19.85 -11.78
C THR A 19 18.27 18.77 -11.20
N ALA A 20 17.36 18.22 -12.00
CA ALA A 20 16.55 17.06 -11.61
C ALA A 20 17.46 15.91 -11.13
N GLN A 21 17.03 15.16 -10.13
CA GLN A 21 17.80 14.08 -9.52
C GLN A 21 17.92 12.84 -10.43
N THR A 22 17.04 12.72 -11.44
CA THR A 22 17.19 11.82 -12.57
C THR A 22 17.22 12.60 -13.88
N SER A 23 18.03 12.16 -14.84
CA SER A 23 18.06 12.74 -16.19
C SER A 23 17.13 12.05 -17.18
N LEU A 24 16.46 10.98 -16.77
CA LEU A 24 15.53 10.24 -17.62
C LEU A 24 14.23 11.02 -17.84
N THR A 25 13.76 11.00 -19.07
CA THR A 25 12.45 11.54 -19.48
C THR A 25 11.45 10.45 -19.85
N THR A 26 11.94 9.20 -19.96
CA THR A 26 11.13 8.02 -20.27
C THR A 26 11.46 6.93 -19.25
N ALA A 27 10.43 6.28 -18.76
CA ALA A 27 10.57 5.22 -17.77
C ALA A 27 11.28 3.99 -18.35
N VAL A 28 12.05 3.34 -17.51
CA VAL A 28 12.66 2.03 -17.75
C VAL A 28 11.85 1.02 -16.94
N ASP A 29 11.36 -0.04 -17.59
CA ASP A 29 10.58 -1.07 -16.90
C ASP A 29 11.42 -1.77 -15.83
N PHE A 30 10.76 -2.13 -14.74
CA PHE A 30 11.34 -2.92 -13.66
C PHE A 30 10.29 -3.80 -12.99
N THR A 31 10.78 -4.82 -12.31
CA THR A 31 9.98 -5.60 -11.36
C THR A 31 10.71 -5.61 -10.03
N ILE A 32 9.99 -5.26 -8.96
CA ILE A 32 10.45 -5.30 -7.57
C ILE A 32 9.58 -6.26 -6.77
N THR A 33 10.10 -6.72 -5.63
CA THR A 33 9.32 -7.45 -4.64
C THR A 33 9.20 -6.60 -3.38
N ASP A 34 7.97 -6.35 -2.92
CA ASP A 34 7.74 -5.57 -1.72
C ASP A 34 8.08 -6.37 -0.44
N LEU A 35 8.08 -5.68 0.70
CA LEU A 35 8.38 -6.28 2.01
C LEU A 35 7.33 -7.31 2.47
N ASN A 36 6.18 -7.40 1.78
CA ASN A 36 5.13 -8.39 2.01
C ASN A 36 5.24 -9.59 1.05
N GLY A 37 6.22 -9.58 0.13
CA GLY A 37 6.46 -10.63 -0.86
C GLY A 37 5.63 -10.51 -2.14
N ASN A 38 4.94 -9.39 -2.37
CA ASN A 38 4.20 -9.14 -3.60
C ASN A 38 5.13 -8.59 -4.69
N SER A 39 4.87 -8.97 -5.93
CA SER A 39 5.63 -8.48 -7.10
C SER A 39 4.93 -7.28 -7.72
N HIS A 40 5.71 -6.23 -8.01
CA HIS A 40 5.24 -4.99 -8.64
C HIS A 40 6.04 -4.74 -9.91
N THR A 41 5.38 -4.78 -11.07
CA THR A 41 5.98 -4.48 -12.38
C THR A 41 5.47 -3.11 -12.85
N LEU A 42 6.38 -2.18 -13.12
CA LEU A 42 6.01 -0.81 -13.47
C LEU A 42 5.06 -0.75 -14.66
N PHE A 43 5.40 -1.45 -15.75
CA PHE A 43 4.62 -1.36 -16.98
C PHE A 43 3.26 -2.03 -16.89
N ASP A 44 3.01 -2.91 -15.92
CA ASP A 44 1.67 -3.43 -15.67
C ASP A 44 0.73 -2.30 -15.23
N TYR A 45 1.16 -1.45 -14.29
CA TYR A 45 0.39 -0.28 -13.84
C TYR A 45 0.16 0.74 -14.95
N LEU A 46 1.21 1.04 -15.74
CA LEU A 46 1.08 1.99 -16.85
C LEU A 46 0.13 1.48 -17.95
N ASN A 47 0.17 0.16 -18.25
CA ASN A 47 -0.73 -0.48 -19.21
C ASN A 47 -2.20 -0.50 -18.71
N ASP A 48 -2.42 -0.53 -17.41
CA ASP A 48 -3.74 -0.39 -16.79
C ASP A 48 -4.23 1.07 -16.76
N GLY A 49 -3.42 2.00 -17.27
CA GLY A 49 -3.77 3.42 -17.38
C GLY A 49 -3.49 4.23 -16.13
N GLN A 50 -2.78 3.68 -15.16
CA GLN A 50 -2.41 4.37 -13.92
C GLN A 50 -1.14 5.21 -14.10
N TYR A 51 -1.07 6.32 -13.40
CA TYR A 51 0.20 6.99 -13.12
C TYR A 51 0.98 6.19 -12.07
N VAL A 52 2.30 6.36 -12.02
CA VAL A 52 3.11 5.77 -10.96
C VAL A 52 3.97 6.86 -10.31
N CYS A 53 3.78 7.06 -9.01
CA CYS A 53 4.56 7.97 -8.18
C CYS A 53 5.56 7.16 -7.36
N ILE A 54 6.86 7.45 -7.52
CA ILE A 54 7.92 6.69 -6.87
C ILE A 54 8.69 7.58 -5.91
N ASP A 55 8.84 7.12 -4.66
CA ASP A 55 9.78 7.61 -3.67
C ASP A 55 11.07 6.77 -3.74
N PHE A 56 12.16 7.39 -4.15
CA PHE A 56 13.49 6.81 -4.08
C PHE A 56 14.19 7.28 -2.82
N TYR A 57 14.48 6.37 -1.91
CA TYR A 57 15.06 6.69 -0.61
C TYR A 57 16.22 5.81 -0.22
N ALA A 58 16.92 6.16 0.87
CA ALA A 58 17.88 5.31 1.54
C ALA A 58 17.53 5.25 3.03
N TYR A 59 17.57 4.07 3.65
CA TYR A 59 17.15 3.84 5.04
C TYR A 59 17.89 4.72 6.08
N TRP A 60 19.09 5.20 5.76
CA TRP A 60 19.90 6.10 6.59
C TRP A 60 19.72 7.58 6.28
N CYS A 61 18.89 7.95 5.33
CA CYS A 61 18.73 9.32 4.84
C CYS A 61 17.82 10.14 5.76
N GLY A 62 18.37 11.13 6.44
CA GLY A 62 17.61 11.99 7.35
C GLY A 62 16.47 12.77 6.68
N PRO A 63 16.67 13.45 5.54
CA PRO A 63 15.55 14.07 4.80
C PRO A 63 14.46 13.09 4.41
N CYS A 64 14.80 11.85 4.02
CA CYS A 64 13.82 10.81 3.69
C CYS A 64 12.93 10.46 4.89
N MET A 65 13.53 10.35 6.10
CA MET A 65 12.78 10.12 7.34
C MET A 65 11.76 11.23 7.63
N ALA A 66 12.05 12.46 7.22
CA ALA A 66 11.17 13.60 7.43
C ALA A 66 10.00 13.66 6.43
N THR A 67 10.20 13.16 5.21
CA THR A 67 9.21 13.23 4.12
C THR A 67 8.39 11.96 3.94
N ALA A 68 8.84 10.80 4.46
CA ALA A 68 8.13 9.53 4.36
C ALA A 68 6.67 9.58 4.86
N PRO A 69 6.36 10.20 6.03
CA PRO A 69 4.96 10.26 6.48
C PRO A 69 4.10 11.16 5.59
N GLU A 70 4.68 12.19 4.95
CA GLU A 70 3.97 13.05 4.00
C GLU A 70 3.59 12.27 2.72
N PHE A 71 4.49 11.43 2.22
CA PHE A 71 4.23 10.56 1.08
C PHE A 71 3.12 9.55 1.38
N THR A 72 3.14 8.93 2.56
CA THR A 72 2.07 8.04 3.03
C THR A 72 0.73 8.77 3.17
N ASN A 73 0.71 10.00 3.66
CA ASN A 73 -0.51 10.79 3.77
C ASN A 73 -1.16 11.00 2.40
N VAL A 74 -0.37 11.32 1.36
CA VAL A 74 -0.90 11.48 0.00
C VAL A 74 -1.34 10.15 -0.60
N TYR A 75 -0.57 9.07 -0.41
CA TYR A 75 -0.98 7.72 -0.80
C TYR A 75 -2.39 7.37 -0.28
N HIS A 76 -2.70 7.73 0.97
CA HIS A 76 -4.04 7.53 1.52
C HIS A 76 -5.11 8.40 0.86
N GLN A 77 -4.77 9.62 0.46
CA GLN A 77 -5.72 10.53 -0.21
C GLN A 77 -6.04 10.11 -1.65
N TYR A 78 -5.21 9.24 -2.23
CA TYR A 78 -5.34 8.76 -3.60
C TYR A 78 -5.67 7.27 -3.71
N GLY A 79 -6.32 6.71 -2.69
CA GLY A 79 -6.97 5.39 -2.75
C GLY A 79 -6.08 4.20 -2.45
N CYS A 80 -4.89 4.39 -1.85
CA CYS A 80 -4.01 3.26 -1.46
C CYS A 80 -3.72 2.30 -2.62
N ASN A 81 -3.41 2.83 -3.80
CA ASN A 81 -3.19 2.14 -5.08
C ASN A 81 -4.44 1.55 -5.77
N ASP A 82 -5.65 1.82 -5.25
CA ASP A 82 -6.91 1.47 -5.93
C ASP A 82 -7.40 2.58 -6.88
N GLY A 83 -6.72 3.74 -6.90
CA GLY A 83 -7.07 4.91 -7.71
C GLY A 83 -6.30 5.01 -9.04
N ASP A 84 -6.28 6.23 -9.59
CA ASP A 84 -5.63 6.54 -10.89
C ASP A 84 -4.09 6.64 -10.78
N VAL A 85 -3.52 6.53 -9.57
CA VAL A 85 -2.07 6.58 -9.33
C VAL A 85 -1.64 5.50 -8.35
N THR A 86 -0.56 4.80 -8.72
CA THR A 86 0.13 3.83 -7.87
C THR A 86 1.33 4.48 -7.21
N PHE A 87 1.51 4.28 -5.91
CA PHE A 87 2.64 4.74 -5.11
C PHE A 87 3.55 3.57 -4.77
N LEU A 88 4.85 3.76 -4.95
CA LEU A 88 5.89 2.78 -4.60
C LEU A 88 7.02 3.48 -3.86
N SER A 89 7.54 2.86 -2.79
CA SER A 89 8.74 3.30 -2.08
C SER A 89 9.89 2.35 -2.39
N ILE A 90 10.98 2.86 -2.97
CA ILE A 90 12.10 2.03 -3.43
C ILE A 90 13.36 2.42 -2.68
N GLU A 91 13.83 1.51 -1.84
CA GLU A 91 15.05 1.68 -1.05
C GLU A 91 16.30 1.38 -1.90
N TYR A 92 17.41 2.06 -1.59
CA TYR A 92 18.64 2.06 -2.41
C TYR A 92 19.51 0.80 -2.23
N GLU A 93 19.96 0.52 -0.98
CA GLU A 93 21.02 -0.47 -0.71
C GLU A 93 20.79 -1.32 0.54
N GLY A 94 19.67 -1.09 1.26
CA GLY A 94 19.34 -1.78 2.48
C GLY A 94 18.76 -3.17 2.26
N THR A 95 18.78 -3.96 3.32
CA THR A 95 18.10 -5.26 3.40
C THR A 95 16.60 -5.06 3.68
N ASP A 96 15.79 -6.13 3.52
CA ASP A 96 14.38 -6.15 3.93
C ASP A 96 14.19 -5.68 5.37
N THR A 97 15.07 -6.14 6.29
CA THR A 97 15.00 -5.71 7.69
C THR A 97 15.20 -4.20 7.84
N GLN A 98 16.19 -3.61 7.16
CA GLN A 98 16.47 -2.17 7.24
C GLN A 98 15.36 -1.33 6.60
N ALA A 99 14.80 -1.77 5.48
CA ALA A 99 13.66 -1.13 4.85
C ALA A 99 12.41 -1.21 5.74
N HIS A 100 12.14 -2.37 6.34
CA HIS A 100 11.03 -2.55 7.27
C HIS A 100 11.17 -1.70 8.55
N ASP A 101 12.39 -1.63 9.12
CA ASP A 101 12.67 -0.76 10.27
C ASP A 101 12.46 0.72 9.93
N PHE A 102 12.80 1.14 8.71
CA PHE A 102 12.52 2.50 8.21
C PHE A 102 11.01 2.74 8.10
N GLU A 103 10.27 1.87 7.44
CA GLU A 103 8.81 2.02 7.29
C GLU A 103 8.12 2.12 8.64
N THR A 104 8.40 1.20 9.56
CA THR A 104 7.77 1.17 10.88
C THR A 104 8.12 2.36 11.77
N SER A 105 9.31 2.97 11.55
CA SER A 105 9.78 4.08 12.37
C SER A 105 9.36 5.45 11.83
N TYR A 106 9.22 5.58 10.51
CA TYR A 106 9.11 6.90 9.87
C TYR A 106 7.95 7.06 8.90
N SER A 107 7.47 5.97 8.24
CA SER A 107 6.47 6.13 7.17
C SER A 107 5.02 6.29 7.65
N GLY A 108 4.77 6.10 8.96
CA GLY A 108 3.41 6.15 9.52
C GLY A 108 2.66 4.84 9.33
N ASP A 109 1.34 4.90 9.50
CA ASP A 109 0.47 3.72 9.41
C ASP A 109 0.19 3.36 7.95
N ASN A 110 0.26 2.07 7.61
CA ASN A 110 -0.08 1.53 6.30
C ASN A 110 0.58 2.30 5.14
N PRO A 111 1.93 2.32 5.05
CA PRO A 111 2.64 3.01 3.99
C PRO A 111 2.43 2.35 2.62
N PRO A 112 2.75 3.04 1.51
CA PRO A 112 2.73 2.42 0.20
C PRO A 112 3.69 1.22 0.12
N PRO A 113 3.47 0.26 -0.81
CA PRO A 113 4.37 -0.87 -0.98
C PRO A 113 5.82 -0.45 -1.12
N GLY A 114 6.67 -0.96 -0.22
CA GLY A 114 8.10 -0.66 -0.18
C GLY A 114 8.95 -1.86 -0.56
N ALA A 115 10.01 -1.65 -1.36
CA ALA A 115 10.97 -2.67 -1.74
C ALA A 115 12.36 -2.32 -1.23
N SER A 116 13.06 -3.31 -0.65
CA SER A 116 14.44 -3.15 -0.21
C SER A 116 15.41 -3.06 -1.40
N GLY A 117 16.57 -2.48 -1.15
CA GLY A 117 17.62 -2.36 -2.17
C GLY A 117 18.20 -3.69 -2.60
N ILE A 118 18.39 -4.61 -1.65
CA ILE A 118 19.08 -5.89 -1.88
C ILE A 118 18.07 -6.97 -2.32
N GLU A 119 17.18 -7.39 -1.42
CA GLU A 119 16.29 -8.53 -1.66
C GLU A 119 15.10 -8.14 -2.55
N GLY A 120 14.57 -6.92 -2.38
CA GLY A 120 13.46 -6.38 -3.17
C GLY A 120 13.82 -5.90 -4.57
N GLY A 121 15.13 -5.75 -4.86
CA GLY A 121 15.60 -5.33 -6.18
C GLY A 121 15.70 -3.81 -6.36
N GLY A 122 15.43 -3.01 -5.33
CA GLY A 122 15.43 -1.55 -5.38
C GLY A 122 16.73 -0.93 -5.88
N GLY A 123 17.89 -1.48 -5.46
CA GLY A 123 19.21 -0.98 -5.89
C GLY A 123 19.44 -1.03 -7.41
N ALA A 124 18.88 -2.05 -8.08
CA ALA A 124 18.92 -2.13 -9.54
C ALA A 124 18.08 -1.03 -10.20
N VAL A 125 16.90 -0.72 -9.61
CA VAL A 125 16.02 0.36 -10.09
C VAL A 125 16.68 1.71 -9.91
N HIS A 126 17.27 2.00 -8.73
CA HIS A 126 18.05 3.23 -8.51
C HIS A 126 19.15 3.43 -9.57
N SER A 127 19.88 2.35 -9.87
CA SER A 127 20.92 2.37 -10.89
C SER A 127 20.35 2.62 -12.29
N ALA A 128 19.25 1.99 -12.66
CA ALA A 128 18.60 2.15 -13.96
C ALA A 128 18.04 3.57 -14.15
N TYR A 129 17.52 4.18 -13.08
CA TYR A 129 16.98 5.55 -13.12
C TYR A 129 18.03 6.63 -12.90
N GLY A 130 19.28 6.25 -12.58
CA GLY A 130 20.38 7.18 -12.37
C GLY A 130 20.16 8.11 -11.19
N ILE A 131 19.48 7.63 -10.14
CA ILE A 131 19.17 8.42 -8.94
C ILE A 131 20.48 8.82 -8.26
N SER A 132 20.69 10.13 -8.05
CA SER A 132 21.95 10.69 -7.57
C SER A 132 21.89 11.28 -6.16
N ALA A 133 20.69 11.48 -5.63
CA ALA A 133 20.46 12.00 -4.27
C ALA A 133 19.13 11.49 -3.69
N PHE A 134 18.97 11.65 -2.37
CA PHE A 134 17.81 11.17 -1.63
C PHE A 134 17.22 12.25 -0.72
N PRO A 135 15.88 12.32 -0.58
CA PRO A 135 14.90 11.57 -1.39
C PRO A 135 14.79 12.12 -2.81
N THR A 136 14.29 11.32 -3.75
CA THR A 136 13.87 11.75 -5.09
C THR A 136 12.48 11.23 -5.36
N TYR A 137 11.56 12.12 -5.69
CA TYR A 137 10.17 11.77 -6.01
C TYR A 137 9.92 12.02 -7.49
N ILE A 138 9.49 10.99 -8.21
CA ILE A 138 9.16 11.12 -9.64
C ILE A 138 7.70 10.74 -9.89
N LEU A 139 7.13 11.31 -10.96
CA LEU A 139 5.81 10.92 -11.47
C LEU A 139 5.95 10.44 -12.91
N ILE A 140 5.40 9.27 -13.19
CA ILE A 140 5.38 8.63 -14.51
C ILE A 140 3.93 8.56 -14.97
N ASN A 141 3.66 9.01 -16.20
CA ASN A 141 2.32 8.92 -16.79
C ASN A 141 2.09 7.56 -17.47
N PRO A 142 0.84 7.20 -17.82
CA PRO A 142 0.52 5.93 -18.50
C PRO A 142 1.25 5.69 -19.82
N ASP A 143 1.71 6.75 -20.50
CA ASP A 143 2.49 6.65 -21.73
C ASP A 143 3.98 6.34 -21.48
N GLY A 144 4.38 6.14 -20.20
CA GLY A 144 5.75 5.87 -19.80
C GLY A 144 6.68 7.09 -19.81
N GLN A 145 6.13 8.31 -19.84
CA GLN A 145 6.93 9.53 -19.72
C GLN A 145 7.10 9.88 -18.24
N ILE A 146 8.32 10.21 -17.83
CA ILE A 146 8.58 10.80 -16.51
C ILE A 146 8.20 12.28 -16.62
N VAL A 147 7.02 12.61 -16.13
CA VAL A 147 6.43 13.96 -16.24
C VAL A 147 6.91 14.88 -15.12
N GLU A 148 7.33 14.30 -13.97
CA GLU A 148 8.04 14.98 -12.91
C GLU A 148 9.31 14.19 -12.57
N GLN A 149 10.47 14.83 -12.69
CA GLN A 149 11.79 14.19 -12.50
C GLN A 149 12.35 14.36 -11.09
N ASP A 150 11.79 15.31 -10.32
CA ASP A 150 12.13 15.58 -8.93
C ASP A 150 11.05 16.51 -8.33
N ILE A 151 10.13 15.94 -7.56
CA ILE A 151 9.10 16.72 -6.84
C ILE A 151 9.75 17.23 -5.54
N TRP A 152 10.31 18.45 -5.60
CA TRP A 152 11.00 19.04 -4.46
C TRP A 152 10.73 20.56 -4.34
N PRO A 153 10.52 21.13 -3.14
CA PRO A 153 10.48 20.42 -1.85
C PRO A 153 9.28 19.48 -1.75
N MET A 154 9.43 18.40 -0.96
CA MET A 154 8.38 17.40 -0.78
C MET A 154 7.65 17.66 0.54
N ASP A 155 6.35 17.90 0.44
CA ASP A 155 5.35 17.81 1.50
C ASP A 155 4.01 17.36 0.88
N ALA A 156 3.05 16.99 1.73
CA ALA A 156 1.78 16.45 1.27
C ALA A 156 1.01 17.43 0.37
N ALA A 157 1.04 18.73 0.66
CA ALA A 157 0.30 19.74 -0.12
C ALA A 157 0.92 19.94 -1.50
N ILE A 158 2.25 19.95 -1.60
CA ILE A 158 2.96 20.11 -2.89
C ILE A 158 2.74 18.87 -3.77
N LEU A 159 2.86 17.65 -3.21
CA LEU A 159 2.61 16.43 -3.96
C LEU A 159 1.15 16.36 -4.42
N ASP A 160 0.19 16.74 -3.56
CA ASP A 160 -1.22 16.82 -3.89
C ASP A 160 -1.48 17.80 -5.05
N ASP A 161 -0.93 19.02 -4.99
CA ASP A 161 -1.04 20.02 -6.06
C ASP A 161 -0.47 19.49 -7.40
N VAL A 162 0.67 18.76 -7.35
CA VAL A 162 1.27 18.13 -8.52
C VAL A 162 0.32 17.10 -9.12
N LEU A 163 -0.18 16.15 -8.33
CA LEU A 163 -1.08 15.09 -8.82
C LEU A 163 -2.38 15.67 -9.41
N GLN A 164 -2.97 16.68 -8.74
CA GLN A 164 -4.16 17.37 -9.27
C GLN A 164 -3.89 18.11 -10.58
N SER A 165 -2.67 18.62 -10.81
CA SER A 165 -2.29 19.28 -12.06
C SER A 165 -2.35 18.35 -13.27
N TYR A 166 -2.21 17.03 -13.04
CA TYR A 166 -2.38 15.96 -14.03
C TYR A 166 -3.79 15.38 -14.07
N ASN A 167 -4.78 16.02 -13.40
CA ASN A 167 -6.17 15.59 -13.28
C ASN A 167 -6.35 14.24 -12.57
N ILE A 168 -5.40 13.86 -11.73
CA ILE A 168 -5.53 12.69 -10.85
C ILE A 168 -6.41 13.12 -9.68
N SER A 169 -7.51 12.40 -9.44
CA SER A 169 -8.51 12.77 -8.45
C SER A 169 -8.29 12.06 -7.11
N HIS A 170 -8.63 12.75 -6.02
CA HIS A 170 -8.69 12.11 -4.70
C HIS A 170 -9.65 10.92 -4.71
N MET A 171 -9.24 9.89 -4.01
CA MET A 171 -10.02 8.70 -3.72
C MET A 171 -9.72 8.28 -2.29
N ASP A 172 -10.75 8.05 -1.48
CA ASP A 172 -10.50 7.49 -0.15
C ASP A 172 -9.93 6.08 -0.30
N CYS A 173 -8.92 5.76 0.52
CA CYS A 173 -8.54 4.36 0.67
C CYS A 173 -9.79 3.60 1.02
N THR A 174 -10.31 2.83 0.10
CA THR A 174 -11.21 1.80 0.50
C THR A 174 -10.38 0.87 1.38
N ASN A 175 -10.51 0.98 2.70
CA ASN A 175 -10.35 -0.16 3.57
C ASN A 175 -11.45 -1.15 3.14
N SER A 176 -11.39 -1.59 1.91
CA SER A 176 -11.88 -2.87 1.52
C SER A 176 -10.97 -3.83 2.30
N ILE A 177 -11.42 -4.15 3.52
CA ILE A 177 -11.65 -5.58 3.65
C ILE A 177 -12.36 -5.92 2.35
N VAL A 178 -11.59 -6.36 1.32
CA VAL A 178 -12.14 -7.24 0.31
C VAL A 178 -12.70 -8.34 1.18
N GLU A 179 -14.00 -8.24 1.48
CA GLU A 179 -14.74 -9.44 1.84
C GLU A 179 -14.55 -10.31 0.61
N ALA A 180 -13.39 -11.01 0.58
CA ALA A 180 -13.20 -12.09 -0.37
C ALA A 180 -14.49 -12.88 -0.26
N THR A 181 -15.21 -12.96 -1.36
CA THR A 181 -16.56 -13.45 -1.43
C THR A 181 -16.64 -14.97 -1.26
N VAL A 182 -16.08 -15.47 -0.16
CA VAL A 182 -16.57 -16.73 0.40
C VAL A 182 -17.81 -16.35 1.18
N ASP A 183 -18.88 -16.07 0.43
CA ASP A 183 -20.19 -15.87 1.02
C ASP A 183 -20.62 -17.18 1.63
N PHE A 184 -20.74 -17.22 2.95
CA PHE A 184 -21.24 -18.38 3.66
C PHE A 184 -22.42 -17.97 4.54
N ASN A 185 -23.39 -18.86 4.64
CA ASN A 185 -24.55 -18.67 5.50
C ASN A 185 -24.45 -19.58 6.71
N VAL A 186 -24.93 -19.05 7.84
CA VAL A 186 -25.00 -19.77 9.11
C VAL A 186 -26.42 -19.64 9.63
N TYR A 187 -27.08 -20.77 9.87
CA TYR A 187 -28.47 -20.81 10.34
C TYR A 187 -28.80 -22.10 11.08
N PRO A 188 -29.82 -22.06 12.00
CA PRO A 188 -30.47 -20.86 12.50
C PRO A 188 -29.57 -20.04 13.42
N VAL A 189 -29.83 -18.75 13.51
CA VAL A 189 -29.20 -17.87 14.52
C VAL A 189 -30.33 -17.02 15.11
N PRO A 190 -30.66 -17.18 16.41
CA PRO A 190 -30.03 -18.07 17.42
C PRO A 190 -30.22 -19.56 17.14
N ALA A 191 -29.28 -20.39 17.67
CA ALA A 191 -29.28 -21.83 17.56
C ALA A 191 -29.39 -22.51 18.94
N SER A 192 -29.93 -23.75 18.99
CA SER A 192 -30.02 -24.52 20.24
C SER A 192 -29.20 -25.81 20.22
N ASP A 193 -29.40 -26.66 19.22
CA ASP A 193 -28.80 -28.00 19.17
C ASP A 193 -27.86 -28.17 17.99
N VAL A 194 -28.18 -27.53 16.88
CA VAL A 194 -27.42 -27.63 15.64
C VAL A 194 -27.33 -26.29 14.93
N VAL A 195 -26.23 -26.06 14.24
CA VAL A 195 -26.05 -24.94 13.32
C VAL A 195 -25.56 -25.46 11.97
N ASN A 196 -26.14 -24.96 10.89
CA ASN A 196 -25.73 -25.29 9.53
C ASN A 196 -24.83 -24.19 9.00
N VAL A 197 -23.73 -24.59 8.40
CA VAL A 197 -22.83 -23.73 7.64
C VAL A 197 -22.98 -24.09 6.16
N GLU A 198 -23.42 -23.12 5.35
CA GLU A 198 -23.60 -23.30 3.91
C GLU A 198 -22.55 -22.49 3.18
N LEU A 199 -21.81 -23.16 2.29
CA LEU A 199 -20.67 -22.64 1.53
C LEU A 199 -20.96 -22.78 0.04
N GLN A 200 -20.32 -21.98 -0.79
CA GLN A 200 -20.42 -22.12 -2.26
C GLN A 200 -19.56 -23.28 -2.79
N GLU A 201 -18.43 -23.56 -2.13
CA GLU A 201 -17.49 -24.62 -2.51
C GLU A 201 -17.15 -25.51 -1.30
N THR A 202 -16.70 -26.73 -1.56
CA THR A 202 -16.23 -27.68 -0.54
C THR A 202 -14.75 -27.48 -0.22
N GLY A 203 -14.26 -28.13 0.85
CA GLY A 203 -12.84 -28.12 1.23
C GLY A 203 -12.44 -26.99 2.18
N ALA A 204 -13.41 -26.22 2.71
CA ALA A 204 -13.12 -25.20 3.70
C ALA A 204 -12.93 -25.81 5.10
N GLN A 205 -11.99 -25.29 5.85
CA GLN A 205 -11.86 -25.52 7.29
C GLN A 205 -12.92 -24.68 8.01
N ILE A 206 -13.72 -25.33 8.87
CA ILE A 206 -14.77 -24.70 9.68
C ILE A 206 -14.40 -24.86 11.13
N ASP A 207 -14.18 -23.74 11.82
CA ASP A 207 -13.89 -23.70 13.24
C ASP A 207 -14.99 -22.92 13.99
N LEU A 208 -15.52 -23.48 15.09
CA LEU A 208 -16.35 -22.79 16.02
C LEU A 208 -15.50 -22.35 17.21
N ILE A 209 -15.47 -21.04 17.51
CA ILE A 209 -14.57 -20.43 18.46
C ILE A 209 -15.38 -19.74 19.55
N ASN A 210 -15.02 -19.94 20.81
CA ASN A 210 -15.65 -19.25 21.95
C ASN A 210 -15.05 -17.82 22.14
N LEU A 211 -15.64 -17.03 23.03
CA LEU A 211 -15.19 -15.66 23.30
C LEU A 211 -13.78 -15.56 23.90
N LEU A 212 -13.20 -16.66 24.39
CA LEU A 212 -11.83 -16.72 24.87
C LEU A 212 -10.83 -17.04 23.75
N GLY A 213 -11.30 -17.19 22.49
CA GLY A 213 -10.49 -17.52 21.33
C GLY A 213 -10.17 -19.01 21.21
N ALA A 214 -10.75 -19.90 22.06
CA ALA A 214 -10.54 -21.33 21.96
C ALA A 214 -11.46 -21.95 20.91
N THR A 215 -10.92 -22.77 20.01
CA THR A 215 -11.69 -23.58 19.06
C THR A 215 -12.36 -24.74 19.82
N VAL A 216 -13.69 -24.76 19.79
CA VAL A 216 -14.52 -25.78 20.46
C VAL A 216 -15.02 -26.86 19.49
N ILE A 217 -15.17 -26.56 18.21
CA ILE A 217 -15.45 -27.53 17.12
C ILE A 217 -14.53 -27.18 15.95
N SER A 218 -13.99 -28.19 15.28
CA SER A 218 -13.16 -28.03 14.09
C SER A 218 -13.46 -29.16 13.11
N THR A 219 -13.80 -28.83 11.86
CA THR A 219 -14.10 -29.79 10.81
C THR A 219 -13.76 -29.23 9.44
N THR A 220 -13.64 -30.11 8.43
CA THR A 220 -13.46 -29.69 7.03
C THR A 220 -14.75 -30.01 6.26
N SER A 221 -15.24 -29.03 5.48
CA SER A 221 -16.44 -29.23 4.65
C SER A 221 -16.19 -30.23 3.53
N THR A 222 -16.96 -31.29 3.49
CA THR A 222 -16.98 -32.27 2.39
C THR A 222 -18.13 -32.03 1.41
N GLU A 223 -19.11 -31.27 1.86
CA GLU A 223 -20.28 -30.84 1.09
C GLU A 223 -20.44 -29.30 1.23
N THR A 224 -21.27 -28.73 0.36
CA THR A 224 -21.58 -27.28 0.42
C THR A 224 -22.38 -26.91 1.67
N ARG A 225 -22.98 -27.89 2.36
CA ARG A 225 -23.69 -27.72 3.64
C ARG A 225 -23.10 -28.64 4.69
N THR A 226 -22.55 -28.04 5.75
CA THR A 226 -21.99 -28.76 6.90
C THR A 226 -22.83 -28.45 8.14
N GLN A 227 -23.28 -29.49 8.85
CA GLN A 227 -23.98 -29.35 10.10
C GLN A 227 -23.03 -29.52 11.28
N LEU A 228 -23.04 -28.57 12.21
CA LEU A 228 -22.30 -28.62 13.47
C LEU A 228 -23.27 -28.95 14.59
N ASP A 229 -22.97 -30.00 15.35
CA ASP A 229 -23.69 -30.30 16.60
C ASP A 229 -23.13 -29.42 17.71
N ILE A 230 -24.00 -28.61 18.30
CA ILE A 230 -23.68 -27.66 19.36
C ILE A 230 -24.44 -27.97 20.66
N SER A 231 -25.06 -29.16 20.72
CA SER A 231 -25.93 -29.57 21.85
C SER A 231 -25.19 -29.62 23.20
N ASP A 232 -23.87 -29.86 23.19
CA ASP A 232 -23.02 -29.93 24.38
C ASP A 232 -22.37 -28.59 24.76
N LEU A 233 -22.61 -27.51 23.98
CA LEU A 233 -22.00 -26.21 24.24
C LEU A 233 -22.90 -25.36 25.15
N ASP A 234 -22.29 -24.52 25.99
CA ASP A 234 -23.00 -23.59 26.84
C ASP A 234 -23.70 -22.48 26.02
N ALA A 235 -24.79 -21.96 26.56
CA ALA A 235 -25.44 -20.78 25.99
C ALA A 235 -24.47 -19.59 26.00
N GLY A 236 -24.39 -18.87 24.87
CA GLY A 236 -23.46 -17.75 24.73
C GLY A 236 -23.19 -17.37 23.29
N SER A 237 -22.28 -16.42 23.09
CA SER A 237 -21.83 -15.98 21.78
C SER A 237 -20.61 -16.79 21.34
N TYR A 238 -20.60 -17.19 20.08
CA TYR A 238 -19.51 -17.92 19.42
C TYR A 238 -19.23 -17.32 18.06
N LEU A 239 -18.04 -17.59 17.52
CA LEU A 239 -17.64 -17.20 16.16
C LEU A 239 -17.49 -18.47 15.31
N VAL A 240 -18.19 -18.53 14.19
CA VAL A 240 -17.92 -19.49 13.11
C VAL A 240 -16.84 -18.88 12.23
N LYS A 241 -15.67 -19.52 12.16
CA LYS A 241 -14.53 -19.13 11.32
C LYS A 241 -14.40 -20.11 10.17
N ILE A 242 -14.36 -19.59 8.95
CA ILE A 242 -14.12 -20.36 7.74
C ILE A 242 -12.73 -20.00 7.22
N THR A 243 -11.92 -21.00 6.88
CA THR A 243 -10.64 -20.83 6.20
C THR A 243 -10.66 -21.63 4.90
N GLN A 244 -10.49 -20.96 3.76
CA GLN A 244 -10.48 -21.60 2.45
C GLN A 244 -9.49 -20.88 1.51
N LYS A 245 -8.58 -21.65 0.89
CA LYS A 245 -7.56 -21.13 -0.06
C LYS A 245 -6.73 -19.94 0.49
N GLY A 246 -6.55 -19.88 1.81
CA GLY A 246 -5.84 -18.76 2.48
C GLY A 246 -6.76 -17.67 3.01
N ASP A 247 -8.00 -17.56 2.51
CA ASP A 247 -8.95 -16.59 3.00
C ASP A 247 -9.61 -17.03 4.31
N VAL A 248 -9.82 -16.09 5.22
CA VAL A 248 -10.44 -16.30 6.53
C VAL A 248 -11.69 -15.43 6.65
N ARG A 249 -12.82 -16.04 7.05
CA ARG A 249 -14.10 -15.37 7.29
C ARG A 249 -14.67 -15.77 8.63
N THR A 250 -15.38 -14.84 9.25
CA THR A 250 -16.04 -15.08 10.52
C THR A 250 -17.47 -14.56 10.51
N LYS A 251 -18.40 -15.33 11.14
CA LYS A 251 -19.74 -14.85 11.50
C LYS A 251 -20.03 -15.18 12.96
N SER A 252 -20.64 -14.24 13.68
CA SER A 252 -21.08 -14.49 15.05
C SER A 252 -22.39 -15.28 15.06
N ILE A 253 -22.51 -16.20 16.00
CA ILE A 253 -23.75 -16.90 16.32
C ILE A 253 -24.08 -16.78 17.80
N GLN A 254 -25.35 -16.92 18.13
CA GLN A 254 -25.86 -16.97 19.50
C GLN A 254 -26.44 -18.37 19.77
N ILE A 255 -25.86 -19.07 20.77
CA ILE A 255 -26.40 -20.32 21.28
C ILE A 255 -27.36 -19.99 22.44
N VAL A 256 -28.55 -20.56 22.38
CA VAL A 256 -29.61 -20.44 23.41
C VAL A 256 -29.98 -21.82 23.93
N ARG A 257 -30.45 -21.90 25.20
CA ARG A 257 -30.89 -23.13 25.87
C ARG A 257 -32.31 -22.91 26.38
#